data_57f778be531cfa47056cb42f818cf67a
#
_entry.id   57f778be531cfa47056cb42f818cf67a
#
_cell.length_a   1.000
_cell.length_b   1.000
_cell.length_c   1.000
_cell.angle_alpha   90.00
_cell.angle_beta   90.00
_cell.angle_gamma   90.00
#
_symmetry.space_group_name_H-M   'P 1'
#
loop_
_entity.id
_entity.type
_entity.pdbx_description
1 polymer ?
#
loop_
_entity_poly.entity_id
_entity_poly.type
_entity_poly.pdbx_seq_one_letter_code
_entity_poly.pdbx_strand_id
1 'polypeptide(L)'
;MNNTNDFHTVKDLKFDISKLQKALKEVLKIKDYGAPSGITNFAAICLNQIPGKPESVQGHNARGVYWTKPDHTGKEIIRDKVLDESMYTEFVKDFEKTYFKEVYEQLSKRFKLGRVRILLKEPRSTLSWHRDPEPRLHIPIITNPGCLMVIENVAKHLPADG
;
A
#
# COMPACT_ATOMS: atom_id res chain seq x y z
N MET A 1 0.69 -30.52 -4.20
CA MET A 1 0.73 -29.21 -3.52
C MET A 1 1.31 -28.22 -4.53
N ASN A 2 0.48 -27.35 -5.10
CA ASN A 2 0.95 -26.35 -6.05
C ASN A 2 1.75 -25.30 -5.27
N ASN A 3 3.04 -25.32 -5.46
CA ASN A 3 3.97 -24.31 -4.94
C ASN A 3 3.82 -23.04 -5.81
N THR A 4 2.67 -22.40 -5.72
CA THR A 4 2.49 -21.08 -6.32
C THR A 4 3.35 -20.11 -5.52
N ASN A 5 4.44 -19.67 -6.14
CA ASN A 5 5.29 -18.64 -5.56
C ASN A 5 4.50 -17.33 -5.62
N ASP A 6 3.82 -16.97 -4.53
CA ASP A 6 2.96 -15.80 -4.45
C ASP A 6 3.75 -14.47 -4.45
N PHE A 7 5.09 -14.58 -4.39
CA PHE A 7 5.99 -13.44 -4.51
C PHE A 7 6.61 -13.37 -5.89
N HIS A 8 6.26 -12.34 -6.66
CA HIS A 8 6.84 -12.07 -7.98
C HIS A 8 7.64 -10.78 -7.95
N THR A 9 8.88 -10.81 -8.42
CA THR A 9 9.69 -9.61 -8.58
C THR A 9 9.55 -9.07 -10.00
N VAL A 10 9.19 -7.80 -10.14
CA VAL A 10 9.10 -7.10 -11.43
C VAL A 10 10.48 -6.56 -11.77
N LYS A 11 11.34 -7.40 -12.34
CA LYS A 11 12.79 -7.15 -12.50
C LYS A 11 13.14 -6.01 -13.46
N ASP A 12 12.27 -5.68 -14.37
CA ASP A 12 12.44 -4.64 -15.40
C ASP A 12 11.90 -3.27 -14.98
N LEU A 13 11.37 -3.15 -13.78
CA LEU A 13 11.06 -1.88 -13.13
C LEU A 13 12.06 -1.62 -12.03
N LYS A 14 12.72 -0.48 -12.10
CA LYS A 14 13.66 -0.01 -11.08
C LYS A 14 13.42 1.45 -10.76
N PHE A 15 13.38 1.76 -9.48
CA PHE A 15 13.18 3.11 -8.98
C PHE A 15 14.34 3.52 -8.09
N ASP A 16 14.73 4.79 -8.16
CA ASP A 16 15.79 5.34 -7.34
C ASP A 16 15.33 5.47 -5.88
N ILE A 17 15.89 4.64 -5.02
CA ILE A 17 15.55 4.61 -3.58
C ILE A 17 15.87 5.94 -2.90
N SER A 18 16.97 6.61 -3.26
CA SER A 18 17.32 7.91 -2.67
C SER A 18 16.28 8.97 -3.02
N LYS A 19 15.78 8.96 -4.28
CA LYS A 19 14.69 9.84 -4.70
C LYS A 19 13.36 9.49 -4.00
N LEU A 20 13.05 8.20 -3.83
CA LEU A 20 11.86 7.78 -3.08
C LEU A 20 11.92 8.22 -1.62
N GLN A 21 13.06 8.07 -0.96
CA GLN A 21 13.27 8.53 0.42
C GLN A 21 13.17 10.05 0.55
N LYS A 22 13.71 10.79 -0.44
CA LYS A 22 13.55 12.24 -0.50
C LYS A 22 12.08 12.63 -0.69
N ALA A 23 11.38 12.01 -1.64
CA ALA A 23 9.97 12.25 -1.90
C ALA A 23 9.10 11.92 -0.67
N LEU A 24 9.42 10.87 0.07
CA LEU A 24 8.75 10.57 1.34
C LEU A 24 8.88 11.73 2.33
N LYS A 25 10.09 12.29 2.50
CA LYS A 25 10.30 13.45 3.37
C LYS A 25 9.54 14.69 2.88
N GLU A 26 9.41 14.87 1.58
CA GLU A 26 8.64 15.98 0.98
C GLU A 26 7.14 15.82 1.24
N VAL A 27 6.59 14.63 1.04
CA VAL A 27 5.19 14.31 1.34
C VAL A 27 4.89 14.53 2.82
N LEU A 28 5.77 14.09 3.73
CA LEU A 28 5.58 14.23 5.18
C LEU A 28 5.63 15.67 5.69
N LYS A 29 6.16 16.62 4.91
CA LYS A 29 6.04 18.05 5.21
C LYS A 29 4.65 18.63 4.88
N ILE A 30 3.94 17.97 3.96
CA ILE A 30 2.62 18.40 3.47
C ILE A 30 1.52 17.67 4.26
N LYS A 31 1.70 16.39 4.53
CA LYS A 31 0.67 15.55 5.15
C LYS A 31 1.29 14.47 6.02
N ASP A 32 0.82 14.38 7.23
CA ASP A 32 1.13 13.28 8.13
C ASP A 32 0.36 12.01 7.76
N TYR A 33 0.85 10.86 8.21
CA TYR A 33 0.16 9.57 8.07
C TYR A 33 -1.22 9.52 8.75
N GLY A 34 -1.58 10.52 9.51
CA GLY A 34 -2.74 10.53 10.39
C GLY A 34 -2.51 9.66 11.64
N ALA A 35 -3.16 10.03 12.74
CA ALA A 35 -3.09 9.25 13.96
C ALA A 35 -3.57 7.81 13.70
N PRO A 36 -2.84 6.77 14.11
CA PRO A 36 -3.36 5.43 14.11
C PRO A 36 -4.59 5.44 15.01
N SER A 37 -5.77 5.31 14.43
CA SER A 37 -6.92 4.95 15.26
C SER A 37 -6.61 3.57 15.80
N GLY A 38 -6.74 3.33 17.09
CA GLY A 38 -6.32 2.11 17.79
C GLY A 38 -6.81 0.76 17.23
N ILE A 39 -7.36 0.75 16.03
CA ILE A 39 -7.90 -0.41 15.32
C ILE A 39 -6.95 -0.88 14.19
N THR A 40 -6.01 -0.03 13.73
CA THR A 40 -5.12 -0.40 12.62
C THR A 40 -3.66 -0.23 13.01
N ASN A 41 -2.87 -1.27 12.76
CA ASN A 41 -1.44 -1.32 13.04
C ASN A 41 -0.58 -0.72 11.94
N PHE A 42 -1.11 0.18 11.14
CA PHE A 42 -0.37 0.94 10.13
C PHE A 42 -1.04 2.28 9.85
N ALA A 43 -0.24 3.22 9.41
CA ALA A 43 -0.68 4.54 8.95
C ALA A 43 -0.50 4.66 7.44
N ALA A 44 -1.30 5.49 6.78
CA ALA A 44 -1.32 5.57 5.33
C ALA A 44 -1.53 6.99 4.81
N ILE A 45 -0.88 7.30 3.68
CA ILE A 45 -1.12 8.48 2.88
C ILE A 45 -1.46 8.02 1.46
N CYS A 46 -2.63 8.39 0.94
CA CYS A 46 -2.99 8.11 -0.45
C CYS A 46 -2.27 9.07 -1.39
N LEU A 47 -1.71 8.53 -2.47
CA LEU A 47 -1.07 9.30 -3.55
C LEU A 47 -2.02 9.56 -4.72
N ASN A 48 -3.12 8.80 -4.82
CA ASN A 48 -4.19 9.05 -5.78
C ASN A 48 -5.55 9.05 -5.09
N GLN A 49 -6.53 9.58 -5.80
CA GLN A 49 -7.89 9.83 -5.30
C GLN A 49 -8.93 9.50 -6.37
N ILE A 50 -10.19 9.47 -5.95
CA ILE A 50 -11.34 9.44 -6.87
C ILE A 50 -11.53 10.85 -7.44
N PRO A 51 -11.61 11.04 -8.76
CA PRO A 51 -11.81 12.34 -9.37
C PRO A 51 -12.99 13.11 -8.77
N GLY A 52 -12.75 14.36 -8.40
CA GLY A 52 -13.78 15.22 -7.78
C GLY A 52 -14.18 14.85 -6.37
N LYS A 53 -13.50 13.88 -5.71
CA LYS A 53 -13.77 13.46 -4.34
C LYS A 53 -12.54 13.52 -3.45
N PRO A 54 -12.09 14.70 -3.01
CA PRO A 54 -10.90 14.83 -2.19
C PRO A 54 -11.00 14.11 -0.84
N GLU A 55 -12.21 13.88 -0.31
CA GLU A 55 -12.44 13.09 0.89
C GLU A 55 -12.12 11.61 0.73
N SER A 56 -12.00 11.10 -0.51
CA SER A 56 -11.68 9.69 -0.79
C SER A 56 -10.32 9.25 -0.27
N VAL A 57 -9.43 10.19 0.07
CA VAL A 57 -8.09 9.92 0.61
C VAL A 57 -8.03 9.96 2.14
N GLN A 58 -9.17 10.09 2.84
CA GLN A 58 -9.21 10.28 4.29
C GLN A 58 -9.74 9.05 5.04
N GLY A 59 -9.48 8.99 6.33
CA GLY A 59 -10.04 8.01 7.26
C GLY A 59 -9.81 6.55 6.84
N HIS A 60 -10.88 5.78 6.81
CA HIS A 60 -10.84 4.37 6.37
C HIS A 60 -10.41 4.21 4.92
N ASN A 61 -10.70 5.18 4.06
CA ASN A 61 -10.30 5.15 2.65
C ASN A 61 -8.78 5.21 2.50
N ALA A 62 -8.09 5.97 3.35
CA ALA A 62 -6.62 6.00 3.34
C ALA A 62 -6.04 4.66 3.80
N ARG A 63 -6.58 4.05 4.83
CA ARG A 63 -6.05 2.79 5.42
C ARG A 63 -6.49 1.54 4.70
N GLY A 64 -7.68 1.56 4.14
CA GLY A 64 -8.28 0.43 3.45
C GLY A 64 -9.17 -0.45 4.32
N VAL A 65 -9.97 -1.20 3.63
CA VAL A 65 -10.86 -2.21 4.20
C VAL A 65 -10.39 -3.57 3.69
N TYR A 66 -10.28 -4.56 4.56
CA TYR A 66 -9.96 -5.91 4.16
C TYR A 66 -11.08 -6.50 3.31
N TRP A 67 -10.74 -7.21 2.24
CA TRP A 67 -11.72 -7.93 1.45
C TRP A 67 -12.37 -9.02 2.27
N THR A 68 -11.55 -9.91 2.80
CA THR A 68 -11.97 -10.95 3.74
C THR A 68 -11.04 -11.03 4.92
N LYS A 69 -11.51 -11.49 6.06
CA LYS A 69 -10.66 -11.88 7.18
C LYS A 69 -11.38 -12.93 8.03
N PRO A 70 -10.65 -13.79 8.74
CA PRO A 70 -11.27 -14.73 9.66
C PRO A 70 -11.93 -14.00 10.84
N ASP A 71 -13.05 -14.53 11.30
CA ASP A 71 -13.70 -14.16 12.55
C ASP A 71 -13.02 -14.88 13.75
N HIS A 72 -13.62 -14.75 14.92
CA HIS A 72 -13.11 -15.40 16.15
C HIS A 72 -13.16 -16.94 16.11
N THR A 73 -13.91 -17.54 15.19
CA THR A 73 -13.97 -19.00 14.99
C THR A 73 -12.97 -19.48 13.93
N GLY A 74 -12.23 -18.57 13.30
CA GLY A 74 -11.34 -18.86 12.16
C GLY A 74 -12.06 -18.94 10.81
N LYS A 75 -13.41 -18.77 10.80
CA LYS A 75 -14.19 -18.74 9.55
C LYS A 75 -13.97 -17.42 8.82
N GLU A 76 -13.69 -17.50 7.54
CA GLU A 76 -13.49 -16.32 6.69
C GLU A 76 -14.83 -15.61 6.45
N ILE A 77 -14.83 -14.30 6.64
CA ILE A 77 -15.98 -13.42 6.37
C ILE A 77 -15.64 -12.33 5.37
N ILE A 78 -16.58 -12.01 4.48
CA ILE A 78 -16.46 -10.89 3.54
C ILE A 78 -16.94 -9.62 4.26
N ARG A 79 -16.29 -8.49 3.98
CA ARG A 79 -16.68 -7.19 4.53
C ARG A 79 -17.91 -6.64 3.81
N ASP A 80 -18.80 -5.99 4.57
CA ASP A 80 -20.04 -5.39 4.05
C ASP A 80 -19.78 -4.28 3.03
N LYS A 81 -18.69 -3.53 3.23
CA LYS A 81 -18.28 -2.45 2.33
C LYS A 81 -16.88 -2.74 1.80
N VAL A 82 -16.81 -3.01 0.52
CA VAL A 82 -15.55 -3.11 -0.22
C VAL A 82 -15.38 -1.83 -1.04
N LEU A 83 -14.23 -1.20 -0.87
CA LEU A 83 -13.87 -0.03 -1.65
C LEU A 83 -13.50 -0.46 -3.07
N ASP A 84 -14.14 0.11 -4.07
CA ASP A 84 -13.73 -0.06 -5.46
C ASP A 84 -12.47 0.78 -5.72
N GLU A 85 -11.31 0.12 -5.63
CA GLU A 85 -10.03 0.78 -5.82
C GLU A 85 -9.79 1.22 -7.27
N SER A 86 -10.52 0.67 -8.25
CA SER A 86 -10.39 1.07 -9.66
C SER A 86 -10.84 2.50 -9.95
N MET A 87 -11.61 3.09 -9.02
CA MET A 87 -12.06 4.48 -9.12
C MET A 87 -10.96 5.51 -8.79
N TYR A 88 -9.82 5.09 -8.21
CA TYR A 88 -8.73 5.98 -7.81
C TYR A 88 -7.81 6.30 -9.00
N THR A 89 -8.27 7.14 -9.91
CA THR A 89 -7.59 7.41 -11.18
C THR A 89 -6.87 8.76 -11.24
N GLU A 90 -7.07 9.64 -10.26
CA GLU A 90 -6.46 10.97 -10.22
C GLU A 90 -5.33 11.01 -9.20
N PHE A 91 -4.13 11.47 -9.61
CA PHE A 91 -3.03 11.69 -8.68
C PHE A 91 -3.28 12.91 -7.80
N VAL A 92 -2.95 12.84 -6.51
CA VAL A 92 -3.18 13.95 -5.56
C VAL A 92 -2.28 15.13 -5.91
N LYS A 93 -2.90 16.28 -6.17
CA LYS A 93 -2.23 17.49 -6.67
C LYS A 93 -1.09 17.97 -5.78
N ASP A 94 -1.25 17.89 -4.47
CA ASP A 94 -0.25 18.34 -3.50
C ASP A 94 1.09 17.61 -3.63
N PHE A 95 1.10 16.40 -4.23
CA PHE A 95 2.28 15.56 -4.37
C PHE A 95 2.87 15.53 -5.79
N GLU A 96 2.30 16.30 -6.74
CA GLU A 96 2.71 16.30 -8.15
C GLU A 96 4.17 16.68 -8.38
N LYS A 97 4.76 17.48 -7.48
CA LYS A 97 6.17 17.91 -7.56
C LYS A 97 7.14 16.91 -6.92
N THR A 98 6.67 15.79 -6.39
CA THR A 98 7.49 14.76 -5.78
C THR A 98 7.83 13.65 -6.78
N TYR A 99 8.89 12.89 -6.52
CA TYR A 99 9.27 11.73 -7.35
C TYR A 99 8.18 10.65 -7.41
N PHE A 100 7.24 10.63 -6.45
CA PHE A 100 6.10 9.72 -6.51
C PHE A 100 5.20 9.93 -7.72
N LYS A 101 5.12 11.14 -8.27
CA LYS A 101 4.38 11.41 -9.52
C LYS A 101 5.01 10.68 -10.70
N GLU A 102 6.33 10.74 -10.83
CA GLU A 102 7.07 10.04 -11.88
C GLU A 102 6.90 8.51 -11.76
N VAL A 103 7.01 7.98 -10.53
CA VAL A 103 6.78 6.55 -10.24
C VAL A 103 5.36 6.15 -10.62
N TYR A 104 4.36 6.93 -10.21
CA TYR A 104 2.96 6.68 -10.55
C TYR A 104 2.73 6.62 -12.06
N GLU A 105 3.30 7.55 -12.82
CA GLU A 105 3.18 7.60 -14.28
C GLU A 105 3.84 6.39 -14.95
N GLN A 106 5.01 5.98 -14.49
CA GLN A 106 5.68 4.79 -15.01
C GLN A 106 4.85 3.52 -14.73
N LEU A 107 4.32 3.38 -13.53
CA LEU A 107 3.47 2.24 -13.17
C LEU A 107 2.15 2.23 -13.95
N SER A 108 1.53 3.40 -14.15
CA SER A 108 0.27 3.54 -14.90
C SER A 108 0.37 3.13 -16.38
N LYS A 109 1.56 3.24 -16.96
CA LYS A 109 1.82 2.78 -18.35
C LYS A 109 1.79 1.25 -18.46
N ARG A 110 2.01 0.55 -17.36
CA ARG A 110 2.17 -0.92 -17.35
C ARG A 110 1.02 -1.63 -16.67
N PHE A 111 0.44 -1.03 -15.64
CA PHE A 111 -0.59 -1.63 -14.81
C PHE A 111 -1.84 -0.75 -14.76
N LYS A 112 -3.00 -1.40 -14.70
CA LYS A 112 -4.22 -0.71 -14.28
C LYS A 112 -4.12 -0.52 -12.76
N LEU A 113 -3.73 0.67 -12.34
CA LEU A 113 -3.56 0.98 -10.93
C LEU A 113 -4.92 1.16 -10.26
N GLY A 114 -5.01 0.62 -9.06
CA GLY A 114 -6.03 0.99 -8.10
C GLY A 114 -5.53 2.07 -7.16
N ARG A 115 -5.82 1.93 -5.88
CA ARG A 115 -5.39 2.88 -4.86
C ARG A 115 -3.89 2.75 -4.57
N VAL A 116 -3.16 3.84 -4.77
CA VAL A 116 -1.72 3.94 -4.50
C VAL A 116 -1.50 4.67 -3.19
N ARG A 117 -0.72 4.07 -2.29
CA ARG A 117 -0.52 4.59 -0.93
C ARG A 117 0.92 4.46 -0.47
N ILE A 118 1.35 5.42 0.35
CA ILE A 118 2.49 5.26 1.24
C ILE A 118 1.97 4.64 2.53
N LEU A 119 2.55 3.54 2.96
CA LEU A 119 2.16 2.84 4.19
C LEU A 119 3.33 2.86 5.17
N LEU A 120 3.05 3.25 6.41
CA LEU A 120 3.97 3.07 7.53
C LEU A 120 3.48 1.91 8.38
N LYS A 121 4.30 0.90 8.53
CA LYS A 121 4.05 -0.23 9.42
C LYS A 121 4.72 0.02 10.76
N GLU A 122 3.94 0.00 11.82
CA GLU A 122 4.43 0.22 13.17
C GLU A 122 5.37 -0.92 13.62
N PRO A 123 6.44 -0.60 14.39
CA PRO A 123 7.31 -1.62 14.97
C PRO A 123 6.53 -2.60 15.86
N ARG A 124 6.96 -3.85 15.88
CA ARG A 124 6.37 -4.92 16.72
C ARG A 124 4.88 -5.14 16.51
N SER A 125 4.40 -4.85 15.28
CA SER A 125 3.01 -5.02 14.93
C SER A 125 2.85 -5.82 13.66
N THR A 126 1.71 -6.49 13.53
CA THR A 126 1.32 -7.20 12.32
C THR A 126 -0.10 -6.86 11.94
N LEU A 127 -0.42 -6.96 10.66
CA LEU A 127 -1.82 -6.93 10.22
C LEU A 127 -2.47 -8.27 10.55
N SER A 128 -3.77 -8.24 10.81
CA SER A 128 -4.55 -9.48 10.92
C SER A 128 -4.52 -10.23 9.58
N TRP A 129 -4.67 -11.55 9.64
CA TRP A 129 -4.86 -12.35 8.45
C TRP A 129 -6.07 -11.85 7.65
N HIS A 130 -5.89 -11.69 6.36
CA HIS A 130 -6.94 -11.24 5.45
C HIS A 130 -6.57 -11.63 4.03
N ARG A 131 -7.54 -11.55 3.13
CA ARG A 131 -7.35 -11.71 1.69
C ARG A 131 -7.75 -10.42 1.00
N ASP A 132 -6.93 -9.98 0.08
CA ASP A 132 -7.27 -8.92 -0.88
C ASP A 132 -7.71 -9.55 -2.21
N PRO A 133 -8.65 -8.95 -2.94
CA PRO A 133 -9.13 -9.51 -4.20
C PRO A 133 -8.13 -9.31 -5.35
N GLU A 134 -7.35 -8.25 -5.31
CA GLU A 134 -6.39 -7.91 -6.35
C GLU A 134 -4.94 -8.11 -5.89
N PRO A 135 -4.04 -8.41 -6.81
CA PRO A 135 -2.61 -8.42 -6.55
C PRO A 135 -2.14 -7.07 -5.97
N ARG A 136 -1.15 -7.10 -5.08
CA ARG A 136 -0.55 -5.91 -4.48
C ARG A 136 0.88 -5.75 -4.98
N LEU A 137 1.20 -4.55 -5.51
CA LEU A 137 2.56 -4.17 -5.84
C LEU A 137 3.17 -3.42 -4.65
N HIS A 138 4.33 -3.86 -4.20
CA HIS A 138 5.06 -3.25 -3.10
C HIS A 138 6.39 -2.69 -3.58
N ILE A 139 6.69 -1.45 -3.20
CA ILE A 139 7.98 -0.79 -3.42
C ILE A 139 8.49 -0.36 -2.04
N PRO A 140 9.35 -1.16 -1.40
CA PRO A 140 9.90 -0.81 -0.09
C PRO A 140 10.80 0.43 -0.20
N ILE A 141 10.53 1.45 0.63
CA ILE A 141 11.31 2.70 0.65
C ILE A 141 12.29 2.70 1.81
N ILE A 142 11.85 2.24 2.97
CA ILE A 142 12.64 2.07 4.18
C ILE A 142 12.23 0.74 4.79
N THR A 143 13.19 -0.12 5.05
CA THR A 143 12.95 -1.44 5.62
C THR A 143 14.17 -1.93 6.41
N ASN A 144 14.03 -3.06 7.09
CA ASN A 144 15.11 -3.75 7.78
C ASN A 144 14.87 -5.27 7.72
N PRO A 145 15.86 -6.13 7.99
CA PRO A 145 15.72 -7.58 7.87
C PRO A 145 14.60 -8.21 8.71
N GLY A 146 14.13 -7.52 9.75
CA GLY A 146 13.00 -7.97 10.58
C GLY A 146 11.63 -7.62 10.02
N CYS A 147 11.56 -6.84 8.93
CA CYS A 147 10.31 -6.52 8.24
C CYS A 147 9.98 -7.63 7.25
N LEU A 148 9.06 -8.50 7.61
CA LEU A 148 8.66 -9.65 6.80
C LEU A 148 7.24 -9.49 6.26
N MET A 149 7.06 -9.82 4.99
CA MET A 149 5.76 -10.08 4.38
C MET A 149 5.50 -11.58 4.47
N VAL A 150 4.32 -11.93 4.98
CA VAL A 150 3.91 -13.34 5.06
C VAL A 150 2.72 -13.56 4.15
N ILE A 151 2.86 -14.44 3.16
CA ILE A 151 1.78 -14.85 2.26
C ILE A 151 1.71 -16.37 2.34
N GLU A 152 0.54 -16.88 2.66
CA GLU A 152 0.30 -18.29 2.99
C GLU A 152 1.29 -18.73 4.09
N ASN A 153 2.16 -19.64 3.81
CA ASN A 153 3.16 -20.15 4.76
C ASN A 153 4.58 -19.68 4.45
N VAL A 154 4.74 -18.65 3.60
CA VAL A 154 6.04 -18.13 3.18
C VAL A 154 6.25 -16.75 3.77
N ALA A 155 7.30 -16.60 4.57
CA ALA A 155 7.78 -15.30 5.09
C ALA A 155 8.94 -14.80 4.24
N LYS A 156 8.86 -13.59 3.73
CA LYS A 156 9.89 -12.98 2.88
C LYS A 156 10.19 -11.55 3.32
N HIS A 157 11.47 -11.23 3.42
CA HIS A 157 11.92 -9.85 3.51
C HIS A 157 11.88 -9.22 2.11
N LEU A 158 11.32 -8.01 2.03
CA LEU A 158 11.33 -7.20 0.81
C LEU A 158 12.33 -6.07 1.00
N PRO A 159 13.51 -6.12 0.35
CA PRO A 159 14.54 -5.10 0.52
C PRO A 159 14.14 -3.78 -0.14
N ALA A 160 14.70 -2.66 0.35
CA ALA A 160 14.57 -1.35 -0.28
C ALA A 160 15.68 -1.19 -1.34
N ASP A 161 15.54 -1.86 -2.45
CA ASP A 161 16.52 -1.93 -3.55
C ASP A 161 16.00 -1.40 -4.90
N GLY A 162 14.80 -0.85 -4.91
CA GLY A 162 14.16 -0.19 -6.06
C GLY A 162 13.43 -1.12 -7.02
#